data_55f3782e48953b7a2dc9d542bdabab14
#
_entry.id   55f3782e48953b7a2dc9d542bdabab14
#
_cell.length_a   1.000
_cell.length_b   1.000
_cell.length_c   1.000
_cell.angle_alpha   90.00
_cell.angle_beta   90.00
_cell.angle_gamma   90.00
#
_symmetry.space_group_name_H-M   'P 1'
#
loop_
_entity.id
_entity.type
_entity.pdbx_description
1 polymer ?
#
loop_
_entity_poly.entity_id
_entity_poly.type
_entity_poly.pdbx_seq_one_letter_code
_entity_poly.pdbx_strand_id
1 'polypeptide(L)'
;ATAERLKIIKGVQNLFPPDEEIPHYTDFTLEGYFGDPITTLTFIVKNRRPATELFMNIMAKLSSLDYVALMDELPQRLDDTKNLYIRLDKQKAYLGKLVLERHDALQLKFSLLVPHKADPAQIVKEYLEENPV
;
A
#
# COMPACT_ATOMS: atom_id res chain seq x y z
N ALA A 1 -3.31 -5.59 -20.48
CA ALA A 1 -2.32 -5.38 -21.54
C ALA A 1 -0.91 -5.28 -20.97
N THR A 2 0.10 -5.60 -21.78
CA THR A 2 1.49 -5.59 -21.38
C THR A 2 1.94 -4.21 -20.87
N ALA A 3 1.53 -3.15 -21.57
CA ALA A 3 1.90 -1.78 -21.20
C ALA A 3 1.31 -1.39 -19.83
N GLU A 4 0.08 -1.79 -19.57
CA GLU A 4 -0.57 -1.55 -18.28
C GLU A 4 0.17 -2.27 -17.14
N ARG A 5 0.54 -3.52 -17.38
CA ARG A 5 1.29 -4.32 -16.43
C ARG A 5 2.64 -3.70 -16.10
N LEU A 6 3.37 -3.23 -17.11
CA LEU A 6 4.67 -2.57 -16.90
C LEU A 6 4.53 -1.28 -16.10
N LYS A 7 3.47 -0.52 -16.33
CA LYS A 7 3.20 0.69 -15.55
C LYS A 7 2.91 0.38 -14.08
N ILE A 8 2.17 -0.69 -13.82
CA ILE A 8 1.88 -1.12 -12.45
C ILE A 8 3.18 -1.52 -11.75
N ILE A 9 4.03 -2.30 -12.42
CA ILE A 9 5.31 -2.72 -11.87
C ILE A 9 6.18 -1.49 -11.54
N LYS A 10 6.25 -0.53 -12.45
CA LYS A 10 7.01 0.70 -12.23
C LYS A 10 6.44 1.50 -11.05
N GLY A 11 5.12 1.57 -10.95
CA GLY A 11 4.46 2.23 -9.82
C GLY A 11 4.84 1.58 -8.50
N VAL A 12 4.85 0.23 -8.45
CA VAL A 12 5.24 -0.50 -7.25
C VAL A 12 6.72 -0.26 -6.92
N GLN A 13 7.59 -0.27 -7.92
CA GLN A 13 9.01 0.04 -7.71
C GLN A 13 9.20 1.40 -7.04
N ASN A 14 8.38 2.39 -7.42
CA ASN A 14 8.47 3.73 -6.87
C ASN A 14 8.02 3.83 -5.41
N LEU A 15 7.37 2.78 -4.87
CA LEU A 15 7.00 2.72 -3.45
C LEU A 15 8.18 2.36 -2.56
N PHE A 16 9.19 1.69 -3.10
CA PHE A 16 10.35 1.26 -2.34
C PHE A 16 11.46 2.31 -2.40
N PRO A 17 12.35 2.33 -1.39
CA PRO A 17 13.54 3.17 -1.48
C PRO A 17 14.35 2.85 -2.74
N PRO A 18 15.05 3.83 -3.34
CA PRO A 18 15.71 3.64 -4.63
C PRO A 18 16.72 2.50 -4.69
N ASP A 19 17.33 2.16 -3.57
CA ASP A 19 18.39 1.14 -3.51
C ASP A 19 17.85 -0.27 -3.24
N GLU A 20 16.56 -0.44 -3.09
CA GLU A 20 15.96 -1.73 -2.79
C GLU A 20 15.36 -2.36 -4.04
N GLU A 21 15.54 -3.68 -4.16
CA GLU A 21 14.89 -4.45 -5.21
C GLU A 21 13.44 -4.69 -4.84
N ILE A 22 12.57 -4.73 -5.85
CA ILE A 22 11.18 -5.11 -5.59
C ILE A 22 11.15 -6.58 -5.20
N PRO A 23 10.25 -6.94 -4.26
CA PRO A 23 10.14 -8.32 -3.84
C PRO A 23 9.60 -9.21 -4.95
N HIS A 24 9.78 -10.52 -4.76
CA HIS A 24 9.16 -11.50 -5.65
C HIS A 24 7.66 -11.28 -5.72
N TYR A 25 7.09 -11.38 -6.89
CA TYR A 25 5.65 -11.18 -7.08
C TYR A 25 5.04 -12.34 -7.84
N THR A 26 3.74 -12.53 -7.62
CA THR A 26 2.92 -13.46 -8.39
C THR A 26 1.91 -12.64 -9.17
N ASP A 27 1.74 -12.95 -10.46
CA ASP A 27 0.72 -12.30 -11.25
C ASP A 27 -0.29 -13.32 -11.77
N PHE A 28 -1.48 -12.85 -12.01
CA PHE A 28 -2.53 -13.64 -12.63
C PHE A 28 -3.56 -12.72 -13.26
N THR A 29 -4.26 -13.26 -14.26
CA THR A 29 -5.30 -12.51 -14.94
C THR A 29 -6.65 -13.02 -14.47
N LEU A 30 -7.50 -12.11 -14.03
CA LEU A 30 -8.87 -12.40 -13.62
C LEU A 30 -9.83 -11.83 -14.65
N GLU A 31 -10.96 -12.51 -14.83
CA GLU A 31 -12.06 -11.96 -15.59
C GLU A 31 -12.69 -10.82 -14.80
N GLY A 32 -12.75 -9.65 -15.39
CA GLY A 32 -13.44 -8.52 -14.81
C GLY A 32 -14.92 -8.56 -15.09
N TYR A 33 -15.63 -7.57 -14.58
CA TYR A 33 -17.04 -7.40 -14.90
C TYR A 33 -17.20 -7.12 -16.39
N PHE A 34 -18.24 -7.63 -16.99
CA PHE A 34 -18.54 -7.48 -18.41
C PHE A 34 -17.50 -8.13 -19.32
N GLY A 35 -16.78 -9.13 -18.82
CA GLY A 35 -15.85 -9.89 -19.64
C GLY A 35 -14.49 -9.24 -19.85
N ASP A 36 -14.22 -8.08 -19.26
CA ASP A 36 -12.92 -7.45 -19.35
C ASP A 36 -11.90 -8.18 -18.47
N PRO A 37 -10.74 -8.56 -19.01
CA PRO A 37 -9.71 -9.20 -18.19
C PRO A 37 -9.07 -8.18 -17.24
N ILE A 38 -8.85 -8.59 -16.00
CA ILE A 38 -8.17 -7.79 -14.99
C ILE A 38 -6.87 -8.50 -14.64
N THR A 39 -5.75 -7.78 -14.77
CA THR A 39 -4.46 -8.30 -14.33
C THR A 39 -4.22 -7.85 -12.90
N THR A 40 -4.08 -8.82 -12.01
CA THR A 40 -3.75 -8.55 -10.61
C THR A 40 -2.32 -8.99 -10.35
N LEU A 41 -1.50 -8.11 -9.85
CA LEU A 41 -0.14 -8.41 -9.44
C LEU A 41 -0.07 -8.40 -7.94
N THR A 42 0.40 -9.49 -7.35
CA THR A 42 0.52 -9.61 -5.90
C THR A 42 1.99 -9.59 -5.52
N PHE A 43 2.36 -8.60 -4.71
CA PHE A 43 3.71 -8.46 -4.20
C PHE A 43 3.71 -8.83 -2.73
N ILE A 44 4.58 -9.78 -2.36
CA ILE A 44 4.63 -10.26 -0.98
C ILE A 44 5.96 -9.87 -0.37
N VAL A 45 5.90 -9.12 0.72
CA VAL A 45 7.08 -8.77 1.52
C VAL A 45 6.96 -9.56 2.81
N LYS A 46 7.74 -10.64 2.94
CA LYS A 46 7.58 -11.59 4.04
C LYS A 46 8.21 -11.15 5.35
N ASN A 47 9.24 -10.32 5.30
CA ASN A 47 9.98 -9.96 6.51
C ASN A 47 9.47 -8.65 7.08
N ARG A 48 9.40 -8.58 8.40
CA ARG A 48 8.89 -7.41 9.12
C ARG A 48 9.66 -6.14 8.76
N ARG A 49 10.97 -6.22 8.72
CA ARG A 49 11.80 -5.02 8.49
C ARG A 49 11.56 -4.40 7.11
N PRO A 50 11.65 -5.13 6.00
CA PRO A 50 11.34 -4.55 4.70
C PRO A 50 9.90 -4.04 4.59
N ALA A 51 8.94 -4.74 5.19
CA ALA A 51 7.54 -4.30 5.17
C ALA A 51 7.36 -2.99 5.93
N THR A 52 8.02 -2.85 7.09
CA THR A 52 7.97 -1.63 7.87
C THR A 52 8.64 -0.47 7.11
N GLU A 53 9.77 -0.73 6.48
CA GLU A 53 10.46 0.28 5.67
C GLU A 53 9.61 0.75 4.50
N LEU A 54 8.90 -0.17 3.84
CA LEU A 54 7.96 0.18 2.78
C LEU A 54 6.84 1.07 3.32
N PHE A 55 6.23 0.66 4.43
CA PHE A 55 5.17 1.44 5.06
C PHE A 55 5.66 2.86 5.40
N MET A 56 6.82 2.97 6.04
CA MET A 56 7.36 4.28 6.43
C MET A 56 7.72 5.13 5.21
N ASN A 57 8.21 4.52 4.14
CA ASN A 57 8.51 5.24 2.91
C ASN A 57 7.23 5.82 2.28
N ILE A 58 6.15 5.05 2.30
CA ILE A 58 4.86 5.52 1.80
C ILE A 58 4.38 6.71 2.65
N MET A 59 4.41 6.56 3.98
CA MET A 59 3.95 7.62 4.88
C MET A 59 4.77 8.90 4.71
N ALA A 60 6.07 8.78 4.48
CA ALA A 60 6.94 9.93 4.27
C ALA A 60 6.65 10.66 2.95
N LYS A 61 6.19 9.94 1.94
CA LYS A 61 5.95 10.52 0.60
C LYS A 61 4.55 11.05 0.39
N LEU A 62 3.60 10.72 1.26
CA LEU A 62 2.25 11.26 1.16
C LEU A 62 2.27 12.76 1.45
N SER A 63 1.38 13.51 0.78
CA SER A 63 1.17 14.92 1.14
C SER A 63 0.65 15.02 2.57
N SER A 64 0.82 16.18 3.19
CA SER A 64 0.29 16.41 4.54
C SER A 64 -1.21 16.19 4.60
N LEU A 65 -1.91 16.62 3.56
CA LEU A 65 -3.36 16.46 3.49
C LEU A 65 -3.76 14.98 3.43
N ASP A 66 -3.10 14.19 2.58
CA ASP A 66 -3.36 12.77 2.47
C ASP A 66 -2.97 12.02 3.75
N TYR A 67 -1.87 12.42 4.38
CA TYR A 67 -1.45 11.84 5.66
C TYR A 67 -2.54 12.00 6.72
N VAL A 68 -3.06 13.22 6.85
CA VAL A 68 -4.14 13.50 7.82
C VAL A 68 -5.39 12.71 7.47
N ALA A 69 -5.75 12.67 6.19
CA ALA A 69 -6.93 11.90 5.74
C ALA A 69 -6.78 10.41 6.08
N LEU A 70 -5.58 9.85 5.85
CA LEU A 70 -5.33 8.44 6.17
C LEU A 70 -5.47 8.18 7.67
N MET A 71 -4.92 9.06 8.50
CA MET A 71 -5.03 8.92 9.96
C MET A 71 -6.48 9.00 10.42
N ASP A 72 -7.26 9.91 9.85
CA ASP A 72 -8.68 10.05 10.20
C ASP A 72 -9.51 8.85 9.73
N GLU A 73 -9.07 8.18 8.67
CA GLU A 73 -9.80 7.06 8.07
C GLU A 73 -9.28 5.69 8.51
N LEU A 74 -8.34 5.62 9.46
CA LEU A 74 -7.78 4.34 9.88
C LEU A 74 -8.84 3.30 10.24
N PRO A 75 -9.90 3.62 11.00
CA PRO A 75 -10.90 2.60 11.33
C PRO A 75 -11.58 2.01 10.10
N GLN A 76 -11.80 2.80 9.06
CA GLN A 76 -12.43 2.33 7.83
C GLN A 76 -11.46 1.57 6.93
N ARG A 77 -10.16 1.72 7.15
CA ARG A 77 -9.10 1.07 6.34
C ARG A 77 -8.57 -0.20 6.99
N LEU A 78 -9.03 -0.51 8.19
CA LEU A 78 -8.65 -1.73 8.92
C LEU A 78 -9.79 -2.75 8.85
N ASP A 79 -9.41 -4.02 8.63
CA ASP A 79 -10.40 -5.10 8.65
C ASP A 79 -10.38 -5.84 10.01
N ASP A 80 -11.22 -6.86 10.13
CA ASP A 80 -11.37 -7.62 11.36
C ASP A 80 -10.16 -8.46 11.72
N THR A 81 -9.28 -8.71 10.74
CA THR A 81 -8.08 -9.53 10.94
C THR A 81 -6.81 -8.70 11.04
N LYS A 82 -6.96 -7.42 11.40
CA LYS A 82 -5.84 -6.50 11.64
C LYS A 82 -4.99 -6.24 10.41
N ASN A 83 -5.63 -6.13 9.27
CA ASN A 83 -4.97 -5.73 8.03
C ASN A 83 -5.34 -4.28 7.73
N LEU A 84 -4.32 -3.50 7.41
CA LEU A 84 -4.49 -2.11 6.98
C LEU A 84 -4.41 -2.05 5.47
N TYR A 85 -5.38 -1.40 4.85
CA TYR A 85 -5.44 -1.23 3.40
C TYR A 85 -5.15 0.22 3.02
N ILE A 86 -4.19 0.40 2.12
CA ILE A 86 -3.85 1.71 1.57
C ILE A 86 -4.02 1.63 0.06
N ARG A 87 -4.76 2.56 -0.51
CA ARG A 87 -5.00 2.62 -1.94
C ARG A 87 -4.35 3.87 -2.53
N LEU A 88 -3.52 3.66 -3.54
CA LEU A 88 -2.78 4.74 -4.18
C LEU A 88 -3.14 4.84 -5.65
N ASP A 89 -3.16 6.06 -6.17
CA ASP A 89 -3.42 6.31 -7.57
C ASP A 89 -2.36 5.65 -8.44
N LYS A 90 -2.78 4.80 -9.39
CA LYS A 90 -1.88 4.05 -10.27
C LYS A 90 -1.03 4.96 -11.13
N GLN A 91 -1.63 5.95 -11.76
CA GLN A 91 -0.94 6.84 -12.66
C GLN A 91 0.07 7.71 -11.93
N LYS A 92 -0.31 8.22 -10.77
CA LYS A 92 0.59 9.03 -9.96
C LYS A 92 1.76 8.20 -9.44
N ALA A 93 1.51 6.96 -9.00
CA ALA A 93 2.58 6.06 -8.57
C ALA A 93 3.58 5.80 -9.69
N TYR A 94 3.08 5.60 -10.91
CA TYR A 94 3.94 5.45 -12.08
C TYR A 94 4.85 6.66 -12.28
N LEU A 95 4.34 7.86 -11.98
CA LEU A 95 5.10 9.10 -12.07
C LEU A 95 5.94 9.41 -10.83
N GLY A 96 5.96 8.51 -9.86
CA GLY A 96 6.74 8.67 -8.63
C GLY A 96 6.06 9.48 -7.54
N LYS A 97 4.77 9.73 -7.66
CA LYS A 97 4.00 10.48 -6.65
C LYS A 97 3.02 9.55 -5.95
N LEU A 98 2.95 9.65 -4.64
CA LEU A 98 2.03 8.85 -3.85
C LEU A 98 0.82 9.69 -3.46
N VAL A 99 -0.33 9.34 -4.01
CA VAL A 99 -1.60 10.05 -3.81
C VAL A 99 -2.65 9.02 -3.46
N LEU A 100 -3.40 9.27 -2.39
CA LEU A 100 -4.51 8.38 -2.02
C LEU A 100 -5.59 8.44 -3.09
N GLU A 101 -6.16 7.28 -3.43
CA GLU A 101 -7.23 7.16 -4.40
C GLU A 101 -8.17 6.03 -3.99
N ARG A 102 -9.45 6.19 -4.21
CA ARG A 102 -10.46 5.16 -3.88
C ARG A 102 -10.79 4.25 -5.04
N HIS A 103 -10.72 4.76 -6.26
CA HIS A 103 -11.13 4.03 -7.46
C HIS A 103 -9.94 3.70 -8.32
N ASP A 104 -9.94 2.50 -8.90
CA ASP A 104 -8.91 2.03 -9.83
C ASP A 104 -7.49 2.27 -9.29
N ALA A 105 -7.27 1.82 -8.07
CA ALA A 105 -6.05 2.12 -7.31
C ALA A 105 -5.15 0.89 -7.17
N LEU A 106 -3.87 1.15 -6.88
CA LEU A 106 -2.99 0.13 -6.33
C LEU A 106 -3.41 -0.09 -4.89
N GLN A 107 -3.80 -1.31 -4.55
CA GLN A 107 -4.17 -1.63 -3.18
C GLN A 107 -3.03 -2.34 -2.48
N LEU A 108 -2.62 -1.79 -1.35
CA LEU A 108 -1.61 -2.38 -0.48
C LEU A 108 -2.28 -2.87 0.78
N LYS A 109 -1.90 -4.07 1.20
CA LYS A 109 -2.42 -4.69 2.41
C LYS A 109 -1.26 -4.93 3.36
N PHE A 110 -1.31 -4.31 4.51
CA PHE A 110 -0.33 -4.49 5.57
C PHE A 110 -0.92 -5.30 6.69
N SER A 111 -0.34 -6.47 6.98
CA SER A 111 -0.75 -7.28 8.12
C SER A 111 -0.03 -6.75 9.35
N LEU A 112 -0.80 -6.31 10.34
CA LEU A 112 -0.25 -5.69 11.53
C LEU A 112 0.01 -6.71 12.63
N LEU A 113 1.14 -6.57 13.31
CA LEU A 113 1.43 -7.33 14.51
C LEU A 113 0.95 -6.49 15.70
N VAL A 114 -0.24 -6.84 16.18
CA VAL A 114 -0.92 -6.09 17.22
C VAL A 114 -1.25 -7.05 18.37
N PRO A 115 -0.98 -6.67 19.62
CA PRO A 115 -1.36 -7.50 20.75
C PRO A 115 -2.85 -7.81 20.75
N HIS A 116 -3.21 -9.00 21.23
CA HIS A 116 -4.60 -9.38 21.37
C HIS A 116 -5.34 -8.34 22.23
N LYS A 117 -6.51 -7.93 21.82
CA LYS A 117 -7.34 -6.89 22.46
C LYS A 117 -6.84 -5.45 22.30
N ALA A 118 -5.71 -5.21 21.65
CA ALA A 118 -5.29 -3.85 21.36
C ALA A 118 -6.05 -3.31 20.15
N ASP A 119 -6.26 -1.99 20.13
CA ASP A 119 -6.89 -1.31 18.99
C ASP A 119 -5.85 -1.08 17.90
N PRO A 120 -6.00 -1.73 16.72
CA PRO A 120 -5.01 -1.56 15.65
C PRO A 120 -4.82 -0.12 15.20
N ALA A 121 -5.89 0.67 15.13
CA ALA A 121 -5.79 2.07 14.72
C ALA A 121 -4.91 2.87 15.69
N GLN A 122 -5.09 2.63 16.99
CA GLN A 122 -4.30 3.31 18.01
C GLN A 122 -2.83 2.90 17.93
N ILE A 123 -2.56 1.62 17.68
CA ILE A 123 -1.20 1.11 17.55
C ILE A 123 -0.49 1.79 16.37
N VAL A 124 -1.16 1.93 15.23
CA VAL A 124 -0.58 2.61 14.06
C VAL A 124 -0.25 4.06 14.40
N LYS A 125 -1.18 4.78 15.04
CA LYS A 125 -0.97 6.18 15.43
C LYS A 125 0.21 6.32 16.39
N GLU A 126 0.28 5.48 17.41
CA GLU A 126 1.38 5.50 18.36
C GLU A 126 2.73 5.21 17.70
N TYR A 127 2.76 4.24 16.80
CA TYR A 127 3.99 3.92 16.08
C TYR A 127 4.50 5.12 15.29
N LEU A 128 3.61 5.82 14.59
CA LEU A 128 3.98 6.99 13.80
C LEU A 128 4.35 8.20 14.66
N GLU A 129 3.79 8.32 15.86
CA GLU A 129 4.20 9.35 16.80
C GLU A 129 5.62 9.10 17.33
N GLU A 130 5.95 7.84 17.60
CA GLU A 130 7.28 7.45 18.07
C GLU A 130 8.32 7.43 16.94
N ASN A 131 7.90 7.30 15.70
CA ASN A 131 8.76 7.23 14.52
C ASN A 131 8.29 8.25 13.48
N PRO A 132 8.46 9.55 13.74
CA PRO A 132 7.97 10.59 12.82
C PRO A 132 8.65 10.50 11.46
N VAL A 133 7.87 10.80 10.44
CA VAL A 133 8.33 10.79 9.04
C VAL A 133 8.74 12.18 8.59
#